data_6f4cc80ea70729b13450744524684b1c
#
_entry.id   6f4cc80ea70729b13450744524684b1c
#
_cell.length_a   1.000
_cell.length_b   1.000
_cell.length_c   1.000
_cell.angle_alpha   90.00
_cell.angle_beta   90.00
_cell.angle_gamma   90.00
#
_symmetry.space_group_name_H-M   'P 1'
#
loop_
_entity.id
_entity.type
_entity.pdbx_description
1 polymer ?
#
loop_
_entity_poly.entity_id
_entity_poly.type
_entity_poly.pdbx_seq_one_letter_code
_entity_poly.pdbx_strand_id
1 'polypeptide(L)'
;VNKVAQSELITLDLEQYYPSAPTAVFDLKEHLFMGLILKEKDFREALKQTDWEQYRGKNVAITCSADAIIPVWAYMLVTTYLEPVALQVIAGTEQELHRHLFMQQLAALPLEEFSDKRVVIKGCADVEIGPFAYAEATRLLRPVVKSLMYGEPCSTVPVYKKAVQR
;
A
#
# COMPACT_ATOMS: atom_id res chain seq x y z
N VAL A 1 -16.18 34.16 23.72
CA VAL A 1 -16.08 32.95 22.86
C VAL A 1 -14.62 32.52 22.79
N ASN A 2 -14.35 31.39 23.33
CA ASN A 2 -13.00 30.88 23.40
C ASN A 2 -12.56 30.36 22.00
N LYS A 3 -11.75 31.15 21.30
CA LYS A 3 -11.25 30.83 19.96
C LYS A 3 -10.44 29.52 19.93
N VAL A 4 -9.90 29.09 21.07
CA VAL A 4 -9.15 27.82 21.18
C VAL A 4 -10.08 26.62 21.06
N ALA A 5 -11.32 26.74 21.51
CA ALA A 5 -12.30 25.66 21.39
C ALA A 5 -12.82 25.44 19.96
N GLN A 6 -12.56 26.39 19.06
CA GLN A 6 -13.02 26.32 17.67
C GLN A 6 -11.99 25.63 16.71
N SER A 7 -10.75 25.45 17.17
CA SER A 7 -9.73 24.74 16.36
C SER A 7 -9.60 23.31 16.87
N GLU A 8 -10.45 22.45 16.35
CA GLU A 8 -10.41 21.04 16.66
C GLU A 8 -9.09 20.41 16.20
N LEU A 9 -8.41 19.77 17.13
CA LEU A 9 -7.20 19.00 16.85
C LEU A 9 -7.61 17.57 16.59
N ILE A 10 -7.31 17.07 15.39
CA ILE A 10 -7.61 15.69 14.99
C ILE A 10 -6.31 14.92 14.88
N THR A 11 -6.27 13.75 15.50
CA THR A 11 -5.16 12.82 15.36
C THR A 11 -5.47 11.83 14.27
N LEU A 12 -4.59 11.74 13.27
CA LEU A 12 -4.64 10.71 12.23
C LEU A 12 -3.66 9.61 12.57
N ASP A 13 -4.19 8.42 12.78
CA ASP A 13 -3.41 7.22 13.03
C ASP A 13 -3.33 6.39 11.74
N LEU A 14 -2.17 6.40 11.08
CA LEU A 14 -1.97 5.67 9.83
C LEU A 14 -2.07 4.16 10.00
N GLU A 15 -1.91 3.66 11.22
CA GLU A 15 -2.07 2.24 11.53
C GLU A 15 -3.48 1.74 11.17
N GLN A 16 -4.50 2.61 11.26
CA GLN A 16 -5.87 2.28 10.88
C GLN A 16 -6.04 2.06 9.38
N TYR A 17 -5.09 2.52 8.58
CA TYR A 17 -5.07 2.35 7.13
C TYR A 17 -4.08 1.28 6.68
N TYR A 18 -3.45 0.59 7.64
CA TYR A 18 -2.54 -0.51 7.35
C TYR A 18 -3.30 -1.66 6.68
N PRO A 19 -2.79 -2.19 5.56
CA PRO A 19 -3.49 -3.28 4.86
C PRO A 19 -3.68 -4.50 5.76
N SER A 20 -4.91 -4.97 5.88
CA SER A 20 -5.28 -6.10 6.75
C SER A 20 -5.63 -7.36 5.99
N ALA A 21 -5.94 -7.27 4.70
CA ALA A 21 -6.26 -8.45 3.90
C ALA A 21 -5.03 -9.33 3.72
N PRO A 22 -5.19 -10.66 3.70
CA PRO A 22 -4.07 -11.56 3.55
C PRO A 22 -3.39 -11.40 2.19
N THR A 23 -2.08 -11.57 2.18
CA THR A 23 -1.26 -11.49 0.96
C THR A 23 -0.61 -12.84 0.67
N ALA A 24 -0.25 -13.04 -0.60
CA ALA A 24 0.51 -14.19 -1.04
C ALA A 24 1.47 -13.77 -2.15
N VAL A 25 2.47 -14.59 -2.37
CA VAL A 25 3.47 -14.37 -3.42
C VAL A 25 3.44 -15.55 -4.36
N PHE A 26 3.34 -15.27 -5.66
CA PHE A 26 3.58 -16.24 -6.71
C PHE A 26 4.98 -15.97 -7.25
N ASP A 27 5.92 -16.86 -6.96
CA ASP A 27 7.32 -16.67 -7.34
C ASP A 27 7.65 -17.48 -8.59
N LEU A 28 7.93 -16.79 -9.69
CA LEU A 28 8.31 -17.41 -10.96
C LEU A 28 9.60 -18.23 -10.88
N LYS A 29 10.43 -17.98 -9.86
CA LYS A 29 11.63 -18.77 -9.62
C LYS A 29 11.33 -20.27 -9.56
N GLU A 30 10.20 -20.64 -8.97
CA GLU A 30 9.79 -22.05 -8.83
C GLU A 30 9.52 -22.74 -10.18
N HIS A 31 9.41 -21.97 -11.26
CA HIS A 31 9.07 -22.44 -12.59
C HIS A 31 10.24 -22.31 -13.59
N LEU A 32 11.43 -21.97 -13.11
CA LEU A 32 12.60 -21.80 -13.97
C LEU A 32 13.33 -23.11 -14.17
N PHE A 33 13.70 -23.38 -15.42
CA PHE A 33 14.60 -24.47 -15.74
C PHE A 33 16.02 -24.09 -15.31
N MET A 34 16.63 -24.91 -14.46
CA MET A 34 17.97 -24.71 -13.90
C MET A 34 18.13 -23.31 -13.21
N GLY A 35 17.04 -22.73 -12.76
CA GLY A 35 17.07 -21.40 -12.11
C GLY A 35 17.35 -20.23 -13.04
N LEU A 36 17.35 -20.44 -14.37
CA LEU A 36 17.81 -19.44 -15.33
C LEU A 36 16.78 -19.06 -16.38
N ILE A 37 16.04 -20.01 -16.93
CA ILE A 37 15.15 -19.77 -18.06
C ILE A 37 13.76 -20.33 -17.84
N LEU A 38 12.77 -19.67 -18.42
CA LEU A 38 11.39 -20.13 -18.44
C LEU A 38 11.13 -20.87 -19.74
N LYS A 39 10.81 -22.17 -19.64
CA LYS A 39 10.41 -22.97 -20.81
C LYS A 39 8.91 -22.89 -20.96
N GLU A 40 8.43 -22.29 -22.05
CA GLU A 40 7.01 -21.97 -22.24
C GLU A 40 6.12 -23.19 -22.06
N LYS A 41 6.41 -24.31 -22.72
CA LYS A 41 5.57 -25.51 -22.66
C LYS A 41 5.47 -26.06 -21.25
N ASP A 42 6.58 -26.19 -20.57
CA ASP A 42 6.64 -26.72 -19.20
C ASP A 42 5.95 -25.78 -18.23
N PHE A 43 6.13 -24.46 -18.41
CA PHE A 43 5.48 -23.44 -17.60
C PHE A 43 3.96 -23.49 -17.75
N ARG A 44 3.45 -23.55 -18.98
CA ARG A 44 2.01 -23.66 -19.24
C ARG A 44 1.41 -24.90 -18.59
N GLU A 45 2.10 -26.02 -18.67
CA GLU A 45 1.65 -27.27 -18.06
C GLU A 45 1.65 -27.17 -16.53
N ALA A 46 2.69 -26.59 -15.94
CA ALA A 46 2.76 -26.38 -14.50
C ALA A 46 1.61 -25.49 -13.99
N LEU A 47 1.25 -24.44 -14.75
CA LEU A 47 0.14 -23.57 -14.38
C LEU A 47 -1.22 -24.30 -14.41
N LYS A 48 -1.40 -25.23 -15.34
CA LYS A 48 -2.61 -26.07 -15.39
C LYS A 48 -2.74 -26.97 -14.16
N GLN A 49 -1.62 -27.38 -13.58
CA GLN A 49 -1.58 -28.26 -12.40
C GLN A 49 -1.57 -27.50 -11.08
N THR A 50 -1.47 -26.19 -11.11
CA THR A 50 -1.40 -25.36 -9.90
C THR A 50 -2.77 -25.27 -9.24
N ASP A 51 -2.81 -25.39 -7.91
CA ASP A 51 -4.01 -25.13 -7.13
C ASP A 51 -4.18 -23.61 -6.96
N TRP A 52 -4.99 -23.02 -7.83
CA TRP A 52 -5.23 -21.58 -7.83
C TRP A 52 -6.17 -21.15 -6.70
N GLU A 53 -6.97 -22.08 -6.15
CA GLU A 53 -7.87 -21.78 -5.04
C GLU A 53 -7.13 -21.35 -3.77
N GLN A 54 -5.85 -21.71 -3.62
CA GLN A 54 -5.03 -21.26 -2.51
C GLN A 54 -4.89 -19.73 -2.43
N TYR A 55 -5.11 -19.05 -3.56
CA TYR A 55 -5.02 -17.59 -3.66
C TYR A 55 -6.35 -16.88 -3.47
N ARG A 56 -7.42 -17.63 -3.27
CA ARG A 56 -8.76 -17.03 -3.13
C ARG A 56 -8.82 -16.10 -1.93
N GLY A 57 -9.33 -14.88 -2.17
CA GLY A 57 -9.48 -13.88 -1.15
C GLY A 57 -8.18 -13.23 -0.67
N LYS A 58 -7.09 -13.41 -1.41
CA LYS A 58 -5.79 -12.85 -1.08
C LYS A 58 -5.35 -11.83 -2.12
N ASN A 59 -4.55 -10.85 -1.68
CA ASN A 59 -3.82 -9.97 -2.58
C ASN A 59 -2.52 -10.66 -2.96
N VAL A 60 -2.20 -10.74 -4.24
CA VAL A 60 -1.08 -11.55 -4.74
C VAL A 60 -0.06 -10.71 -5.48
N ALA A 61 1.20 -10.89 -5.14
CA ALA A 61 2.34 -10.37 -5.90
C ALA A 61 2.91 -11.47 -6.78
N ILE A 62 3.05 -11.19 -8.07
CA ILE A 62 3.78 -12.06 -8.99
C ILE A 62 5.21 -11.52 -9.07
N THR A 63 6.16 -12.30 -8.61
CA THR A 63 7.56 -11.88 -8.55
C THR A 63 8.48 -12.94 -9.12
N CYS A 64 9.74 -12.60 -9.28
CA CYS A 64 10.81 -13.56 -9.52
C CYS A 64 11.96 -13.21 -8.57
N SER A 65 12.22 -14.07 -7.61
CA SER A 65 13.30 -13.87 -6.64
C SER A 65 14.67 -14.34 -7.16
N ALA A 66 14.72 -14.94 -8.36
CA ALA A 66 15.95 -15.30 -9.02
C ALA A 66 16.43 -14.18 -9.93
N ASP A 67 17.75 -14.13 -10.15
CA ASP A 67 18.34 -13.25 -11.16
C ASP A 67 18.21 -13.92 -12.54
N ALA A 68 17.04 -13.75 -13.14
CA ALA A 68 16.69 -14.33 -14.42
C ALA A 68 15.88 -13.36 -15.26
N ILE A 69 15.99 -13.46 -16.58
CA ILE A 69 15.18 -12.67 -17.49
C ILE A 69 13.86 -13.40 -17.70
N ILE A 70 12.78 -12.79 -17.23
CA ILE A 70 11.43 -13.34 -17.37
C ILE A 70 10.70 -12.63 -18.50
N PRO A 71 10.18 -13.36 -19.49
CA PRO A 71 9.39 -12.72 -20.54
C PRO A 71 8.11 -12.13 -19.97
N VAL A 72 7.73 -10.96 -20.47
CA VAL A 72 6.57 -10.20 -19.95
C VAL A 72 5.28 -11.02 -20.01
N TRP A 73 5.11 -11.85 -21.04
CA TRP A 73 3.92 -12.68 -21.18
C TRP A 73 3.74 -13.68 -20.04
N ALA A 74 4.81 -14.05 -19.33
CA ALA A 74 4.71 -14.94 -18.17
C ALA A 74 3.89 -14.29 -17.04
N TYR A 75 4.14 -13.03 -16.77
CA TYR A 75 3.33 -12.26 -15.79
C TYR A 75 1.87 -12.15 -16.24
N MET A 76 1.66 -11.93 -17.52
CA MET A 76 0.31 -11.85 -18.09
C MET A 76 -0.44 -13.18 -17.93
N LEU A 77 0.23 -14.28 -18.24
CA LEU A 77 -0.37 -15.61 -18.17
C LEU A 77 -0.75 -15.97 -16.73
N VAL A 78 0.14 -15.76 -15.77
CA VAL A 78 -0.16 -15.99 -14.34
C VAL A 78 -1.33 -15.13 -13.89
N THR A 79 -1.38 -13.88 -14.34
CA THR A 79 -2.47 -12.96 -14.01
C THR A 79 -3.82 -13.51 -14.49
N THR A 80 -3.88 -14.16 -15.65
CA THR A 80 -5.13 -14.75 -16.15
C THR A 80 -5.67 -15.86 -15.25
N TYR A 81 -4.79 -16.58 -14.56
CA TYR A 81 -5.19 -17.60 -13.59
C TYR A 81 -5.55 -17.02 -12.23
N LEU A 82 -4.87 -15.94 -11.82
CA LEU A 82 -5.10 -15.32 -10.50
C LEU A 82 -6.32 -14.41 -10.46
N GLU A 83 -6.61 -13.71 -11.56
CA GLU A 83 -7.69 -12.71 -11.61
C GLU A 83 -9.05 -13.27 -11.13
N PRO A 84 -9.48 -14.49 -11.52
CA PRO A 84 -10.77 -14.99 -11.06
C PRO A 84 -10.85 -15.33 -9.57
N VAL A 85 -9.72 -15.50 -8.88
CA VAL A 85 -9.70 -15.98 -7.49
C VAL A 85 -9.11 -14.97 -6.50
N ALA A 86 -8.08 -14.21 -6.90
CA ALA A 86 -7.42 -13.25 -6.02
C ALA A 86 -8.25 -11.97 -5.86
N LEU A 87 -8.04 -11.25 -4.75
CA LEU A 87 -8.61 -9.92 -4.56
C LEU A 87 -7.96 -8.91 -5.51
N GLN A 88 -6.63 -8.88 -5.53
CA GLN A 88 -5.85 -8.05 -6.43
C GLN A 88 -4.57 -8.79 -6.82
N VAL A 89 -4.04 -8.44 -7.97
CA VAL A 89 -2.81 -9.00 -8.50
C VAL A 89 -1.91 -7.86 -8.95
N ILE A 90 -0.66 -7.87 -8.52
CA ILE A 90 0.36 -6.96 -9.05
C ILE A 90 1.60 -7.75 -9.48
N ALA A 91 2.31 -7.22 -10.46
CA ALA A 91 3.65 -7.69 -10.79
C ALA A 91 4.65 -6.86 -9.97
N GLY A 92 5.38 -7.51 -9.07
CA GLY A 92 6.33 -6.85 -8.19
C GLY A 92 6.65 -7.70 -6.98
N THR A 93 7.42 -7.12 -6.07
CA THR A 93 7.78 -7.77 -4.82
C THR A 93 6.62 -7.73 -3.81
N GLU A 94 6.71 -8.53 -2.75
CA GLU A 94 5.77 -8.47 -1.64
C GLU A 94 5.74 -7.06 -1.01
N GLN A 95 6.89 -6.42 -0.91
CA GLN A 95 7.01 -5.07 -0.38
C GLN A 95 6.29 -4.05 -1.27
N GLU A 96 6.43 -4.18 -2.59
CA GLU A 96 5.72 -3.32 -3.54
C GLU A 96 4.20 -3.55 -3.47
N LEU A 97 3.76 -4.80 -3.28
CA LEU A 97 2.35 -5.10 -3.06
C LEU A 97 1.83 -4.41 -1.81
N HIS A 98 2.54 -4.52 -0.70
CA HIS A 98 2.16 -3.88 0.56
C HIS A 98 2.03 -2.36 0.38
N ARG A 99 3.00 -1.74 -0.27
CA ARG A 99 2.96 -0.31 -0.57
C ARG A 99 1.75 0.07 -1.42
N HIS A 100 1.48 -0.70 -2.46
CA HIS A 100 0.33 -0.49 -3.33
C HIS A 100 -0.99 -0.53 -2.55
N LEU A 101 -1.15 -1.54 -1.69
CA LEU A 101 -2.35 -1.70 -0.87
C LEU A 101 -2.51 -0.56 0.13
N PHE A 102 -1.41 -0.13 0.74
CA PHE A 102 -1.44 0.98 1.69
C PHE A 102 -1.85 2.28 0.99
N MET A 103 -1.29 2.54 -0.20
CA MET A 103 -1.65 3.72 -1.00
C MET A 103 -3.13 3.72 -1.36
N GLN A 104 -3.71 2.56 -1.67
CA GLN A 104 -5.15 2.44 -1.92
C GLN A 104 -5.97 2.77 -0.68
N GLN A 105 -5.56 2.31 0.49
CA GLN A 105 -6.24 2.63 1.75
C GLN A 105 -6.18 4.13 2.03
N LEU A 106 -5.03 4.76 1.81
CA LEU A 106 -4.87 6.20 2.02
C LEU A 106 -5.72 7.02 1.04
N ALA A 107 -5.92 6.51 -0.18
CA ALA A 107 -6.79 7.19 -1.16
C ALA A 107 -8.25 7.29 -0.68
N ALA A 108 -8.65 6.47 0.28
CA ALA A 108 -9.98 6.49 0.88
C ALA A 108 -10.09 7.40 2.11
N LEU A 109 -9.04 8.18 2.44
CA LEU A 109 -9.10 9.15 3.53
C LEU A 109 -10.29 10.09 3.33
N PRO A 110 -11.15 10.27 4.37
CA PRO A 110 -12.31 11.17 4.29
C PRO A 110 -11.84 12.63 4.43
N LEU A 111 -11.34 13.21 3.34
CA LEU A 111 -10.70 14.53 3.35
C LEU A 111 -11.61 15.63 3.87
N GLU A 112 -12.94 15.52 3.69
CA GLU A 112 -13.90 16.49 4.20
C GLU A 112 -13.85 16.61 5.73
N GLU A 113 -13.58 15.50 6.42
CA GLU A 113 -13.49 15.50 7.90
C GLU A 113 -12.27 16.25 8.41
N PHE A 114 -11.26 16.43 7.56
CA PHE A 114 -10.02 17.13 7.89
C PHE A 114 -10.01 18.59 7.42
N SER A 115 -11.05 18.99 6.69
CA SER A 115 -11.12 20.32 6.07
C SER A 115 -11.05 21.41 7.13
N ASP A 116 -10.07 22.29 6.96
CA ASP A 116 -9.78 23.43 7.83
C ASP A 116 -9.54 23.06 9.31
N LYS A 117 -9.07 21.84 9.54
CA LYS A 117 -8.73 21.31 10.87
C LYS A 117 -7.24 21.32 11.11
N ARG A 118 -6.87 21.28 12.39
CA ARG A 118 -5.49 21.07 12.83
C ARG A 118 -5.29 19.57 12.97
N VAL A 119 -4.36 19.00 12.20
CA VAL A 119 -4.18 17.55 12.13
C VAL A 119 -2.78 17.15 12.62
N VAL A 120 -2.73 16.16 13.49
CA VAL A 120 -1.50 15.50 13.93
C VAL A 120 -1.49 14.11 13.33
N ILE A 121 -0.46 13.81 12.52
CA ILE A 121 -0.23 12.44 12.08
C ILE A 121 0.56 11.73 13.18
N LYS A 122 0.00 10.69 13.75
CA LYS A 122 0.58 9.94 14.86
C LYS A 122 1.88 9.26 14.44
N GLY A 123 2.95 9.51 15.20
CA GLY A 123 4.28 8.98 14.92
C GLY A 123 4.57 7.61 15.50
N CYS A 124 3.83 7.20 16.53
CA CYS A 124 4.01 5.90 17.16
C CYS A 124 3.01 4.90 16.60
N ALA A 125 3.49 3.75 16.16
CA ALA A 125 2.67 2.66 15.65
C ALA A 125 3.23 1.32 16.14
N ASP A 126 2.34 0.34 16.36
CA ASP A 126 2.73 -1.02 16.74
C ASP A 126 3.30 -1.79 15.53
N VAL A 127 3.03 -1.31 14.32
CA VAL A 127 3.57 -1.84 13.07
C VAL A 127 4.49 -0.82 12.42
N GLU A 128 5.48 -1.29 11.69
CA GLU A 128 6.38 -0.43 10.96
C GLU A 128 5.66 0.21 9.77
N ILE A 129 5.63 1.54 9.75
CA ILE A 129 5.04 2.32 8.67
C ILE A 129 6.14 3.13 7.99
N GLY A 130 6.36 2.86 6.71
CA GLY A 130 7.40 3.53 5.93
C GLY A 130 7.11 5.00 5.66
N PRO A 131 8.15 5.77 5.35
CA PRO A 131 8.00 7.20 5.03
C PRO A 131 7.02 7.47 3.88
N PHE A 132 6.84 6.51 2.96
CA PHE A 132 5.93 6.68 1.82
C PHE A 132 4.50 6.98 2.27
N ALA A 133 4.04 6.34 3.35
CA ALA A 133 2.68 6.53 3.86
C ALA A 133 2.51 7.91 4.49
N TYR A 134 3.51 8.38 5.24
CA TYR A 134 3.50 9.72 5.82
C TYR A 134 3.55 10.81 4.74
N ALA A 135 4.39 10.61 3.72
CA ALA A 135 4.47 11.54 2.60
C ALA A 135 3.16 11.59 1.81
N GLU A 136 2.54 10.44 1.54
CA GLU A 136 1.26 10.39 0.82
C GLU A 136 0.12 11.01 1.62
N ALA A 137 0.02 10.70 2.92
CA ALA A 137 -0.98 11.33 3.78
C ALA A 137 -0.81 12.85 3.80
N THR A 138 0.43 13.32 3.87
CA THR A 138 0.74 14.76 3.82
C THR A 138 0.30 15.38 2.49
N ARG A 139 0.60 14.71 1.38
CA ARG A 139 0.19 15.16 0.04
C ARG A 139 -1.33 15.32 -0.07
N LEU A 140 -2.06 14.35 0.45
CA LEU A 140 -3.53 14.35 0.40
C LEU A 140 -4.14 15.41 1.32
N LEU A 141 -3.57 15.59 2.51
CA LEU A 141 -4.14 16.47 3.55
C LEU A 141 -3.75 17.93 3.37
N ARG A 142 -2.57 18.21 2.87
CA ARG A 142 -2.06 19.60 2.78
C ARG A 142 -3.01 20.57 2.10
N PRO A 143 -3.71 20.23 1.01
CA PRO A 143 -4.64 21.15 0.37
C PRO A 143 -5.88 21.49 1.20
N VAL A 144 -6.24 20.67 2.17
CA VAL A 144 -7.52 20.80 2.88
C VAL A 144 -7.39 21.21 4.36
N VAL A 145 -6.26 20.92 5.00
CA VAL A 145 -6.09 21.16 6.43
C VAL A 145 -5.71 22.62 6.76
N LYS A 146 -5.99 23.03 7.98
CA LYS A 146 -5.51 24.30 8.53
C LYS A 146 -4.04 24.21 8.92
N SER A 147 -3.63 23.10 9.55
CA SER A 147 -2.25 22.82 9.89
C SER A 147 -2.00 21.32 9.97
N LEU A 148 -0.74 20.94 9.79
CA LEU A 148 -0.32 19.54 9.83
C LEU A 148 0.93 19.42 10.69
N MET A 149 0.92 18.43 11.58
CA MET A 149 1.99 18.17 12.51
C MET A 149 2.29 16.66 12.53
N TYR A 150 3.49 16.32 12.91
CA TYR A 150 3.89 14.92 13.14
C TYR A 150 4.10 14.70 14.64
N GLY A 151 3.72 13.55 15.14
CA GLY A 151 4.00 13.10 16.50
C GLY A 151 2.77 12.87 17.34
N GLU A 152 2.95 12.94 18.65
CA GLU A 152 1.86 12.87 19.62
C GLU A 152 1.36 14.27 19.96
N PRO A 153 0.10 14.43 20.42
CA PRO A 153 -0.44 15.76 20.75
C PRO A 153 0.40 16.58 21.74
N CYS A 154 1.17 15.91 22.62
CA CYS A 154 2.01 16.56 23.62
C CYS A 154 3.44 16.85 23.15
N SER A 155 3.85 16.28 21.99
CA SER A 155 5.24 16.42 21.48
C SER A 155 5.22 16.33 19.95
N THR A 156 4.89 17.46 19.31
CA THR A 156 4.68 17.53 17.87
C THR A 156 5.79 18.27 17.14
N VAL A 157 6.02 17.85 15.89
CA VAL A 157 6.87 18.57 14.94
C VAL A 157 5.94 19.23 13.91
N PRO A 158 5.91 20.58 13.84
CA PRO A 158 5.11 21.27 12.82
C PRO A 158 5.62 20.93 11.40
N VAL A 159 4.70 20.65 10.51
CA VAL A 159 5.01 20.32 9.10
C VAL A 159 4.45 21.38 8.17
N TYR A 160 3.21 21.80 8.39
CA TYR A 160 2.54 22.76 7.53
C TYR A 160 1.53 23.60 8.31
N LYS A 161 1.44 24.87 7.96
CA LYS A 161 0.42 25.77 8.44
C LYS A 161 -0.09 26.62 7.28
N LYS A 162 -1.42 26.62 7.10
CA LYS A 162 -2.05 27.44 6.09
C LYS A 162 -1.77 28.91 6.34
N ALA A 163 -1.38 29.64 5.30
CA ALA A 163 -1.14 31.07 5.40
C ALA A 163 -2.45 31.80 5.74
N VAL A 164 -2.37 32.76 6.68
CA VAL A 164 -3.49 33.62 6.99
C VAL A 164 -3.65 34.61 5.85
N GLN A 165 -4.81 34.60 5.20
CA GLN A 165 -5.14 35.63 4.21
C GLN A 165 -5.40 36.95 4.97
N ARG A 166 -4.65 37.96 4.63
CA ARG A 166 -4.87 39.32 5.11
C ARG A 166 -5.84 40.06 4.19
#